data_ac1dc14ff6eb71e87c6871e6b6568d5e
#
_entry.id   ac1dc14ff6eb71e87c6871e6b6568d5e
#
_cell.length_a   1.000
_cell.length_b   1.000
_cell.length_c   1.000
_cell.angle_alpha   90.00
_cell.angle_beta   90.00
_cell.angle_gamma   90.00
#
_symmetry.space_group_name_H-M   'P 1'
#
loop_
_entity.id
_entity.type
_entity.pdbx_description
1 polymer ?
#
loop_
_entity_poly.entity_id
_entity_poly.type
_entity_poly.pdbx_seq_one_letter_code
_entity_poly.pdbx_strand_id
1 'polypeptide(L)'
;MSKNNRVTASDILNVVPITRKTLWLWQKNYKFFPDPVKEAHPGGKGIVGYYPAWVEERCKKVYALQKKGCTIGMIKDILQKEKEQKSGRKILIVDDEKKFCMLLKKFFQDNDFVAEVAMDGFEAGFKAREFLPTFILLDITLPGINGIEVCRSLKNNEDTTAIRVIAMS
;
A
#
# COMPACT_ATOMS: atom_id res chain seq x y z
N MET A 1 -13.25 4.60 -7.26
CA MET A 1 -11.81 5.04 -7.20
C MET A 1 -11.74 6.46 -7.76
N SER A 2 -11.21 7.40 -6.99
CA SER A 2 -11.09 8.80 -7.40
C SER A 2 -10.20 8.93 -8.63
N LYS A 3 -10.61 9.75 -9.63
CA LYS A 3 -9.88 10.01 -10.88
C LYS A 3 -8.45 10.58 -10.67
N ASN A 4 -8.14 11.05 -9.46
CA ASN A 4 -6.88 11.75 -9.14
C ASN A 4 -5.69 10.85 -8.74
N ASN A 5 -5.82 9.53 -8.79
CA ASN A 5 -4.75 8.63 -8.31
C ASN A 5 -4.22 7.68 -9.41
N ARG A 6 -4.27 8.12 -10.67
CA ARG A 6 -3.85 7.32 -11.83
C ARG A 6 -3.06 8.16 -12.82
N VAL A 7 -2.09 7.52 -13.50
CA VAL A 7 -1.24 8.13 -14.51
C VAL A 7 -1.24 7.28 -15.79
N THR A 8 -1.05 7.92 -16.95
CA THR A 8 -0.89 7.23 -18.23
C THR A 8 0.59 7.00 -18.54
N ALA A 9 0.87 6.16 -19.55
CA ALA A 9 2.25 6.03 -20.06
C ALA A 9 2.82 7.38 -20.53
N SER A 10 1.99 8.27 -21.10
CA SER A 10 2.41 9.59 -21.54
C SER A 10 2.82 10.48 -20.37
N ASP A 11 2.07 10.45 -19.28
CA ASP A 11 2.40 11.21 -18.07
C ASP A 11 3.76 10.78 -17.51
N ILE A 12 4.01 9.47 -17.43
CA ILE A 12 5.29 8.93 -16.98
C ILE A 12 6.44 9.37 -17.91
N LEU A 13 6.25 9.32 -19.23
CA LEU A 13 7.28 9.68 -20.19
C LEU A 13 7.56 11.18 -20.22
N ASN A 14 6.64 12.03 -19.78
CA ASN A 14 6.85 13.47 -19.64
C ASN A 14 7.78 13.82 -18.46
N VAL A 15 7.81 12.98 -17.42
CA VAL A 15 8.61 13.26 -16.21
C VAL A 15 9.84 12.36 -16.06
N VAL A 16 9.88 11.22 -16.73
CA VAL A 16 11.02 10.29 -16.71
C VAL A 16 11.62 10.21 -18.13
N PRO A 17 12.89 10.59 -18.34
CA PRO A 17 13.49 10.64 -19.67
C PRO A 17 13.87 9.25 -20.19
N ILE A 18 12.86 8.45 -20.47
CA ILE A 18 12.95 7.09 -21.03
C ILE A 18 12.08 6.96 -22.27
N THR A 19 12.35 5.93 -23.08
CA THR A 19 11.52 5.62 -24.23
C THR A 19 10.29 4.78 -23.84
N ARG A 20 9.26 4.78 -24.68
CA ARG A 20 8.10 3.90 -24.53
C ARG A 20 8.50 2.41 -24.52
N LYS A 21 9.54 2.04 -25.30
CA LYS A 21 10.13 0.70 -25.32
C LYS A 21 10.76 0.35 -23.97
N THR A 22 11.49 1.28 -23.36
CA THR A 22 12.09 1.10 -22.03
C THR A 22 11.01 0.90 -20.95
N LEU A 23 9.96 1.72 -20.97
CA LEU A 23 8.82 1.58 -20.05
C LEU A 23 8.17 0.20 -20.19
N TRP A 24 7.95 -0.25 -21.42
CA TRP A 24 7.42 -1.58 -21.73
C TRP A 24 8.32 -2.71 -21.19
N LEU A 25 9.65 -2.61 -21.37
CA LEU A 25 10.62 -3.58 -20.85
C LEU A 25 10.57 -3.66 -19.32
N TRP A 26 10.51 -2.50 -18.65
CA TRP A 26 10.41 -2.42 -17.19
C TRP A 26 9.15 -3.10 -16.66
N GLN A 27 8.05 -2.95 -17.37
CA GLN A 27 6.78 -3.56 -17.03
C GLN A 27 6.76 -5.07 -17.37
N LYS A 28 7.02 -5.45 -18.62
CA LYS A 28 6.80 -6.82 -19.10
C LYS A 28 7.92 -7.79 -18.71
N ASN A 29 9.17 -7.39 -18.92
CA ASN A 29 10.31 -8.27 -18.70
C ASN A 29 10.83 -8.21 -17.26
N TYR A 30 10.89 -7.02 -16.68
CA TYR A 30 11.48 -6.86 -15.35
C TYR A 30 10.45 -6.84 -14.23
N LYS A 31 9.16 -6.65 -14.54
CA LYS A 31 8.05 -6.66 -13.59
C LYS A 31 8.20 -5.64 -12.46
N PHE A 32 8.76 -4.47 -12.75
CA PHE A 32 8.94 -3.40 -11.75
C PHE A 32 7.62 -2.79 -11.27
N PHE A 33 6.56 -2.92 -12.07
CA PHE A 33 5.20 -2.45 -11.76
C PHE A 33 4.15 -3.26 -12.57
N PRO A 34 2.85 -3.21 -12.18
CA PRO A 34 1.81 -4.00 -12.82
C PRO A 34 1.46 -3.52 -14.22
N ASP A 35 0.67 -4.32 -14.91
CA ASP A 35 0.06 -3.93 -16.18
C ASP A 35 -0.97 -2.80 -15.95
N PRO A 36 -1.14 -1.89 -16.92
CA PRO A 36 -2.13 -0.82 -16.80
C PRO A 36 -3.55 -1.38 -16.93
N VAL A 37 -4.47 -0.78 -16.21
CA VAL A 37 -5.90 -0.99 -16.42
C VAL A 37 -6.31 -0.25 -17.69
N LYS A 38 -6.89 -0.97 -18.65
CA LYS A 38 -7.31 -0.43 -19.94
C LYS A 38 -8.75 0.05 -19.85
N GLU A 39 -8.98 1.30 -20.23
CA GLU A 39 -10.31 1.93 -20.26
C GLU A 39 -10.52 2.65 -21.59
N ALA A 40 -11.79 2.88 -21.98
CA ALA A 40 -12.10 3.71 -23.13
C ALA A 40 -11.56 5.13 -22.94
N HIS A 41 -11.02 5.73 -23.99
CA HIS A 41 -10.54 7.10 -23.95
C HIS A 41 -11.69 8.06 -23.61
N PRO A 42 -11.53 9.03 -22.70
CA PRO A 42 -12.58 9.97 -22.32
C PRO A 42 -13.17 10.77 -23.52
N GLY A 43 -12.40 10.95 -24.58
CA GLY A 43 -12.83 11.57 -25.83
C GLY A 43 -13.48 10.63 -26.86
N GLY A 44 -13.81 9.39 -26.48
CA GLY A 44 -14.61 8.46 -27.29
C GLY A 44 -13.87 7.72 -28.42
N LYS A 45 -12.56 7.90 -28.59
CA LYS A 45 -11.76 7.18 -29.59
C LYS A 45 -10.56 6.47 -28.94
N GLY A 46 -10.55 5.13 -29.03
CA GLY A 46 -9.42 4.29 -28.59
C GLY A 46 -9.48 3.84 -27.13
N ILE A 47 -8.40 3.16 -26.73
CA ILE A 47 -8.21 2.58 -25.39
C ILE A 47 -6.98 3.24 -24.76
N VAL A 48 -7.08 3.67 -23.50
CA VAL A 48 -5.99 4.23 -22.71
C VAL A 48 -5.65 3.29 -21.56
N GLY A 49 -4.38 3.05 -21.32
CA GLY A 49 -3.89 2.31 -20.17
C GLY A 49 -3.55 3.25 -19.01
N TYR A 50 -4.16 2.99 -17.86
CA TYR A 50 -3.94 3.74 -16.62
C TYR A 50 -3.14 2.91 -15.63
N TYR A 51 -2.08 3.47 -15.12
CA TYR A 51 -1.29 2.93 -14.01
C TYR A 51 -1.69 3.58 -12.69
N PRO A 52 -1.55 2.89 -11.56
CA PRO A 52 -1.57 3.54 -10.24
C PRO A 52 -0.54 4.69 -10.17
N ALA A 53 -0.85 5.78 -9.48
CA ALA A 53 0.03 6.98 -9.42
C ALA A 53 1.45 6.65 -8.92
N TRP A 54 1.60 5.70 -7.98
CA TRP A 54 2.91 5.30 -7.46
C TRP A 54 3.87 4.73 -8.53
N VAL A 55 3.36 4.35 -9.72
CA VAL A 55 4.20 3.83 -10.82
C VAL A 55 5.12 4.93 -11.37
N GLU A 56 4.68 6.18 -11.39
CA GLU A 56 5.52 7.30 -11.79
C GLU A 56 6.76 7.42 -10.89
N GLU A 57 6.57 7.45 -9.57
CA GLU A 57 7.67 7.51 -8.61
C GLU A 57 8.57 6.26 -8.69
N ARG A 58 8.00 5.10 -8.94
CA ARG A 58 8.75 3.86 -9.18
C ARG A 58 9.63 4.00 -10.42
N CYS A 59 9.13 4.58 -11.50
CA CYS A 59 9.88 4.81 -12.74
C CYS A 59 11.02 5.82 -12.52
N LYS A 60 10.77 6.94 -11.82
CA LYS A 60 11.82 7.90 -11.42
C LYS A 60 12.95 7.21 -10.66
N LYS A 61 12.60 6.38 -9.69
CA LYS A 61 13.56 5.64 -8.88
C LYS A 61 14.39 4.66 -9.69
N VAL A 62 13.74 3.83 -10.52
CA VAL A 62 14.44 2.88 -11.40
C VAL A 62 15.41 3.61 -12.32
N TYR A 63 14.98 4.73 -12.92
CA TYR A 63 15.82 5.55 -13.76
C TYR A 63 17.04 6.10 -13.01
N ALA A 64 16.82 6.64 -11.80
CA ALA A 64 17.91 7.16 -10.97
C ALA A 64 18.94 6.08 -10.59
N LEU A 65 18.48 4.87 -10.26
CA LEU A 65 19.35 3.73 -9.96
C LEU A 65 20.16 3.29 -11.19
N GLN A 66 19.55 3.25 -12.38
CA GLN A 66 20.27 2.96 -13.61
C GLN A 66 21.33 4.02 -13.93
N LYS A 67 21.01 5.30 -13.71
CA LYS A 67 22.00 6.40 -13.86
C LYS A 67 23.18 6.27 -12.90
N LYS A 68 22.99 5.67 -11.74
CA LYS A 68 24.06 5.35 -10.77
C LYS A 68 24.83 4.08 -11.13
N GLY A 69 24.54 3.44 -12.26
CA GLY A 69 25.22 2.23 -12.71
C GLY A 69 24.69 0.93 -12.11
N CYS A 70 23.54 0.95 -11.42
CA CYS A 70 22.96 -0.27 -10.88
C CYS A 70 22.47 -1.18 -12.01
N THR A 71 22.81 -2.45 -11.95
CA THR A 71 22.29 -3.48 -12.86
C THR A 71 20.81 -3.77 -12.58
N ILE A 72 20.12 -4.38 -13.50
CA ILE A 72 18.70 -4.78 -13.33
C ILE A 72 18.54 -5.71 -12.13
N GLY A 73 19.49 -6.63 -11.89
CA GLY A 73 19.49 -7.50 -10.71
C GLY A 73 19.53 -6.69 -9.41
N MET A 74 20.51 -5.78 -9.28
CA MET A 74 20.62 -4.91 -8.12
C MET A 74 19.35 -4.06 -7.89
N ILE A 75 18.75 -3.56 -8.97
CA ILE A 75 17.49 -2.80 -8.88
C ILE A 75 16.36 -3.67 -8.34
N LYS A 76 16.23 -4.92 -8.82
CA LYS A 76 15.24 -5.87 -8.30
C LYS A 76 15.43 -6.13 -6.80
N ASP A 77 16.66 -6.36 -6.37
CA ASP A 77 16.97 -6.61 -4.95
C ASP A 77 16.63 -5.41 -4.06
N ILE A 78 16.96 -4.18 -4.52
CA ILE A 78 16.62 -2.94 -3.82
C ILE A 78 15.09 -2.80 -3.69
N LEU A 79 14.37 -3.00 -4.80
CA LEU A 79 12.92 -2.87 -4.80
C LEU A 79 12.22 -3.97 -3.99
N GLN A 80 12.78 -5.17 -3.94
CA GLN A 80 12.28 -6.27 -3.14
C GLN A 80 12.50 -6.01 -1.64
N LYS A 81 13.70 -5.57 -1.23
CA LYS A 81 13.98 -5.18 0.15
C LYS A 81 13.07 -4.06 0.65
N GLU A 82 12.78 -3.07 -0.19
CA GLU A 82 11.82 -2.02 0.16
C GLU A 82 10.40 -2.55 0.33
N LYS A 83 9.98 -3.48 -0.53
CA LYS A 83 8.68 -4.15 -0.39
C LYS A 83 8.59 -4.93 0.92
N GLU A 84 9.66 -5.64 1.27
CA GLU A 84 9.76 -6.40 2.53
C GLU A 84 9.78 -5.48 3.75
N GLN A 85 10.52 -4.36 3.70
CA GLN A 85 10.51 -3.34 4.75
C GLN A 85 9.13 -2.68 4.91
N LYS A 86 8.43 -2.38 3.80
CA LYS A 86 7.05 -1.86 3.83
C LYS A 86 6.05 -2.94 4.29
N SER A 87 6.26 -4.21 3.91
CA SER A 87 5.45 -5.34 4.40
C SER A 87 5.58 -5.52 5.93
N GLY A 88 6.77 -5.26 6.49
CA GLY A 88 6.99 -5.26 7.94
C GLY A 88 6.42 -4.04 8.69
N ARG A 89 5.86 -3.04 7.99
CA ARG A 89 5.27 -1.83 8.58
C ARG A 89 3.76 -1.76 8.33
N LYS A 90 3.06 -2.85 8.56
CA LYS A 90 1.60 -2.88 8.47
C LYS A 90 0.98 -2.52 9.82
N ILE A 91 0.02 -1.61 9.82
CA ILE A 91 -0.71 -1.21 11.01
C ILE A 91 -2.21 -1.26 10.76
N LEU A 92 -2.95 -1.85 11.70
CA LEU A 92 -4.39 -1.81 11.76
C LEU A 92 -4.81 -0.86 12.87
N ILE A 93 -5.65 0.10 12.56
CA ILE A 93 -6.19 1.11 13.49
C ILE A 93 -7.63 0.70 13.76
N VAL A 94 -7.96 0.52 15.02
CA VAL A 94 -9.28 0.07 15.47
C VAL A 94 -9.87 1.10 16.43
N ASP A 95 -10.89 1.82 15.98
CA ASP A 95 -11.53 2.90 16.71
C ASP A 95 -12.86 3.21 16.01
N ASP A 96 -13.92 3.51 16.76
CA ASP A 96 -15.24 3.82 16.19
C ASP A 96 -15.37 5.26 15.69
N GLU A 97 -14.41 6.13 16.04
CA GLU A 97 -14.38 7.50 15.54
C GLU A 97 -13.73 7.58 14.15
N LYS A 98 -14.54 7.55 13.11
CA LYS A 98 -14.10 7.56 11.70
C LYS A 98 -13.11 8.70 11.36
N LYS A 99 -13.31 9.89 11.91
CA LYS A 99 -12.43 11.05 11.64
C LYS A 99 -11.04 10.83 12.22
N PHE A 100 -10.97 10.32 13.44
CA PHE A 100 -9.71 9.98 14.11
C PHE A 100 -8.97 8.86 13.39
N CYS A 101 -9.67 7.79 13.03
CA CYS A 101 -9.13 6.72 12.20
C CYS A 101 -8.50 7.23 10.90
N MET A 102 -9.18 8.12 10.17
CA MET A 102 -8.68 8.66 8.91
C MET A 102 -7.45 9.56 9.11
N LEU A 103 -7.40 10.31 10.20
CA LEU A 103 -6.24 11.12 10.58
C LEU A 103 -5.02 10.22 10.85
N LEU A 104 -5.18 9.20 11.70
CA LEU A 104 -4.13 8.24 12.01
C LEU A 104 -3.68 7.47 10.78
N LYS A 105 -4.64 7.00 9.95
CA LYS A 105 -4.31 6.31 8.70
C LYS A 105 -3.43 7.16 7.80
N LYS A 106 -3.77 8.45 7.63
CA LYS A 106 -2.96 9.38 6.85
C LYS A 106 -1.58 9.57 7.48
N PHE A 107 -1.52 9.81 8.79
CA PHE A 107 -0.25 9.97 9.52
C PHE A 107 0.68 8.77 9.30
N PHE A 108 0.17 7.54 9.46
CA PHE A 108 0.97 6.34 9.27
C PHE A 108 1.36 6.13 7.80
N GLN A 109 0.50 6.44 6.85
CA GLN A 109 0.82 6.36 5.42
C GLN A 109 1.91 7.37 5.02
N ASP A 110 1.88 8.59 5.57
CA ASP A 110 2.90 9.63 5.35
C ASP A 110 4.26 9.22 5.98
N ASN A 111 4.26 8.27 6.94
CA ASN A 111 5.45 7.69 7.59
C ASN A 111 5.80 6.28 7.08
N ASP A 112 5.45 5.95 5.85
CA ASP A 112 5.79 4.70 5.15
C ASP A 112 5.16 3.41 5.73
N PHE A 113 4.08 3.52 6.52
CA PHE A 113 3.29 2.38 6.92
C PHE A 113 2.19 2.05 5.90
N VAL A 114 1.88 0.78 5.76
CA VAL A 114 0.64 0.34 5.12
C VAL A 114 -0.42 0.29 6.22
N ALA A 115 -1.38 1.21 6.20
CA ALA A 115 -2.36 1.37 7.24
C ALA A 115 -3.78 1.00 6.78
N GLU A 116 -4.46 0.19 7.57
CA GLU A 116 -5.88 -0.16 7.44
C GLU A 116 -6.65 0.29 8.69
N VAL A 117 -7.97 0.40 8.56
CA VAL A 117 -8.87 0.85 9.62
C VAL A 117 -9.96 -0.18 9.82
N ALA A 118 -10.33 -0.43 11.06
CA ALA A 118 -11.54 -1.15 11.46
C ALA A 118 -12.34 -0.28 12.42
N MET A 119 -13.66 -0.31 12.30
CA MET A 119 -14.56 0.57 13.06
C MET A 119 -15.17 -0.14 14.28
N ASP A 120 -14.97 -1.44 14.40
CA ASP A 120 -15.47 -2.27 15.50
C ASP A 120 -14.60 -3.52 15.70
N GLY A 121 -14.87 -4.25 16.78
CA GLY A 121 -14.11 -5.44 17.14
C GLY A 121 -14.28 -6.62 16.17
N PHE A 122 -15.42 -6.73 15.49
CA PHE A 122 -15.66 -7.78 14.50
C PHE A 122 -14.82 -7.55 13.25
N GLU A 123 -14.89 -6.31 12.71
CA GLU A 123 -14.08 -5.88 11.56
C GLU A 123 -12.58 -5.98 11.88
N ALA A 124 -12.18 -5.66 13.12
CA ALA A 124 -10.81 -5.79 13.60
C ALA A 124 -10.31 -7.23 13.53
N GLY A 125 -11.09 -8.19 14.02
CA GLY A 125 -10.76 -9.61 13.97
C GLY A 125 -10.64 -10.16 12.55
N PHE A 126 -11.54 -9.75 11.67
CA PHE A 126 -11.51 -10.12 10.25
C PHE A 126 -10.27 -9.56 9.54
N LYS A 127 -10.04 -8.25 9.67
CA LYS A 127 -8.89 -7.56 9.05
C LYS A 127 -7.55 -8.01 9.63
N ALA A 128 -7.48 -8.34 10.91
CA ALA A 128 -6.24 -8.85 11.50
C ALA A 128 -5.76 -10.14 10.83
N ARG A 129 -6.68 -11.01 10.42
CA ARG A 129 -6.35 -12.27 9.72
C ARG A 129 -6.01 -12.06 8.24
N GLU A 130 -6.75 -11.20 7.54
CA GLU A 130 -6.51 -10.97 6.11
C GLU A 130 -5.29 -10.08 5.87
N PHE A 131 -5.19 -9.00 6.62
CA PHE A 131 -4.17 -7.99 6.43
C PHE A 131 -2.84 -8.38 7.08
N LEU A 132 -2.86 -9.20 8.15
CA LEU A 132 -1.70 -9.61 8.96
C LEU A 132 -0.83 -8.40 9.34
N PRO A 133 -1.33 -7.46 10.14
CA PRO A 133 -0.60 -6.28 10.54
C PRO A 133 0.55 -6.65 11.48
N THR A 134 1.61 -5.85 11.48
CA THR A 134 2.70 -5.95 12.47
C THR A 134 2.25 -5.37 13.81
N PHE A 135 1.40 -4.32 13.76
CA PHE A 135 0.86 -3.62 14.91
C PHE A 135 -0.64 -3.40 14.75
N ILE A 136 -1.35 -3.44 15.87
CA ILE A 136 -2.73 -2.96 15.97
C ILE A 136 -2.76 -1.83 16.99
N LEU A 137 -3.26 -0.65 16.59
CA LEU A 137 -3.71 0.37 17.54
C LEU A 137 -5.17 0.08 17.84
N LEU A 138 -5.50 -0.15 19.10
CA LEU A 138 -6.82 -0.64 19.51
C LEU A 138 -7.40 0.27 20.57
N ASP A 139 -8.51 0.92 20.25
CA ASP A 139 -9.30 1.59 21.28
C ASP A 139 -9.91 0.57 22.26
N ILE A 140 -9.82 0.87 23.53
CA ILE A 140 -10.41 0.04 24.59
C ILE A 140 -11.93 0.21 24.62
N THR A 141 -12.44 1.39 24.28
CA THR A 141 -13.85 1.80 24.41
C THR A 141 -14.66 1.60 23.12
N LEU A 142 -14.54 0.44 22.50
CA LEU A 142 -15.30 0.14 21.29
C LEU A 142 -16.77 -0.18 21.59
N PRO A 143 -17.71 0.20 20.72
CA PRO A 143 -19.10 -0.18 20.85
C PRO A 143 -19.28 -1.70 20.63
N GLY A 144 -20.06 -2.33 21.46
CA GLY A 144 -20.41 -3.75 21.39
C GLY A 144 -19.39 -4.66 22.05
N ILE A 145 -18.25 -4.90 21.45
CA ILE A 145 -17.18 -5.76 22.01
C ILE A 145 -16.07 -4.86 22.56
N ASN A 146 -15.78 -4.99 23.86
CA ASN A 146 -14.70 -4.26 24.51
C ASN A 146 -13.33 -4.58 23.86
N GLY A 147 -12.49 -3.57 23.62
CA GLY A 147 -11.17 -3.72 23.03
C GLY A 147 -10.27 -4.74 23.76
N ILE A 148 -10.44 -4.90 25.08
CA ILE A 148 -9.73 -5.93 25.85
C ILE A 148 -10.12 -7.34 25.39
N GLU A 149 -11.38 -7.57 25.09
CA GLU A 149 -11.87 -8.86 24.57
C GLU A 149 -11.36 -9.12 23.15
N VAL A 150 -11.32 -8.08 22.29
CA VAL A 150 -10.71 -8.13 20.97
C VAL A 150 -9.23 -8.52 21.10
N CYS A 151 -8.47 -7.85 21.98
CA CYS A 151 -7.07 -8.16 22.23
C CYS A 151 -6.88 -9.61 22.69
N ARG A 152 -7.70 -10.08 23.62
CA ARG A 152 -7.66 -11.46 24.12
C ARG A 152 -7.94 -12.48 23.00
N SER A 153 -8.96 -12.21 22.18
CA SER A 153 -9.27 -13.06 21.02
C SER A 153 -8.13 -13.15 20.02
N LEU A 154 -7.49 -12.00 19.71
CA LEU A 154 -6.32 -11.96 18.81
C LEU A 154 -5.13 -12.75 19.39
N LYS A 155 -4.91 -12.69 20.70
CA LYS A 155 -3.79 -13.36 21.38
C LYS A 155 -4.01 -14.87 21.54
N ASN A 156 -5.26 -15.31 21.59
CA ASN A 156 -5.61 -16.73 21.68
C ASN A 156 -5.67 -17.45 20.32
N ASN A 157 -5.46 -16.74 19.20
CA ASN A 157 -5.50 -17.31 17.86
C ASN A 157 -4.07 -17.42 17.29
N GLU A 158 -3.67 -18.60 16.82
CA GLU A 158 -2.32 -18.90 16.32
C GLU A 158 -1.89 -17.96 15.18
N ASP A 159 -2.82 -17.60 14.28
CA ASP A 159 -2.52 -16.73 13.12
C ASP A 159 -2.25 -15.27 13.52
N THR A 160 -2.79 -14.83 14.65
CA THR A 160 -2.76 -13.40 15.07
C THR A 160 -1.99 -13.15 16.36
N THR A 161 -1.59 -14.20 17.08
CA THR A 161 -0.91 -14.10 18.39
C THR A 161 0.41 -13.29 18.32
N ALA A 162 1.12 -13.35 17.18
CA ALA A 162 2.37 -12.60 16.97
C ALA A 162 2.16 -11.09 16.74
N ILE A 163 0.93 -10.65 16.43
CA ILE A 163 0.61 -9.24 16.20
C ILE A 163 0.77 -8.44 17.51
N ARG A 164 1.49 -7.33 17.46
CA ARG A 164 1.66 -6.44 18.61
C ARG A 164 0.43 -5.54 18.74
N VAL A 165 -0.23 -5.58 19.89
CA VAL A 165 -1.40 -4.72 20.18
C VAL A 165 -0.97 -3.58 21.09
N ILE A 166 -1.31 -2.36 20.71
CA ILE A 166 -1.10 -1.12 21.46
C ILE A 166 -2.49 -0.59 21.78
N ALA A 167 -2.83 -0.59 23.06
CA ALA A 167 -4.11 -0.05 23.51
C ALA A 167 -4.10 1.48 23.49
N MET A 168 -5.22 2.07 23.07
CA MET A 168 -5.52 3.48 23.16
C MET A 168 -6.72 3.69 24.09
N SER A 169 -6.77 4.84 24.77
CA SER A 169 -7.87 5.22 25.68
C SER A 169 -8.02 6.74 25.67
#